data_6f2f673c9a58a40d074c85ceb58bbb9e
#
_entry.id   6f2f673c9a58a40d074c85ceb58bbb9e
#
_cell.length_a   1.000
_cell.length_b   1.000
_cell.length_c   1.000
_cell.angle_alpha   90.00
_cell.angle_beta   90.00
_cell.angle_gamma   90.00
#
_symmetry.space_group_name_H-M   'P 1'
#
loop_
_entity.id
_entity.type
_entity.pdbx_description
1 polymer ?
#
loop_
_entity_poly.entity_id
_entity_poly.type
_entity_poly.pdbx_seq_one_letter_code
_entity_poly.pdbx_strand_id
1 'polypeptide(L)'
;MVPSFLKALATLVLPTMTRALPFMRQVPLDYTTSESGNPFVDGWYADPDTEFYEGKYWVFPTSSYAYNQQTYLDAFSSRDLINWEKHENILTIKDVKWATRAVWAPAPIFRNGKYYLYFGANDIQEGEPETGVIGGIGVAVADKPEGPYIDAIGKPLIGEYHNDAQPIDQDVFIDDDGQAYIFYGGHSHCNMAKLNDDMVSIGQFDDGTSFKEITPEGYVEGSQMVKRNGKYYLMWSEGVWTGPDYSVSYAMSDSIMGPFTKLASILQQDPAVAKGSGHNGVIHIPGTDIWYIIYHRRPLSETDGNHRVLAYDRMYFNEDGTIAPVTMLVKDNFADGLAIGWKQYGSSWSVTDQRLTSSGAAVAMLDTNFGDLVYDATISVPDSDADAGILFRAANVSDTLAQLSGYYAKISPASGRVSLEKIVNGTSSLLSQEHAAITARTNHRIRVTAVGSQISVFVDDLQVPKMTMVDSSFSTGADGVRASAAGTWFSSVSVARP
;
A
#
# COMPACT_ATOMS: atom_id res chain seq x y z
N MET A 1 -63.33 38.23 54.16
CA MET A 1 -62.75 36.89 54.33
C MET A 1 -62.90 36.17 53.00
N VAL A 2 -61.82 36.09 52.25
CA VAL A 2 -61.76 35.41 50.95
C VAL A 2 -60.58 34.43 51.03
N PRO A 3 -60.79 33.14 50.78
CA PRO A 3 -59.63 32.18 50.81
C PRO A 3 -58.88 32.16 49.46
N SER A 4 -57.59 32.24 49.60
CA SER A 4 -56.66 32.05 48.52
C SER A 4 -56.61 30.59 48.01
N PHE A 5 -56.69 30.40 46.68
CA PHE A 5 -56.38 29.15 46.01
C PHE A 5 -54.92 29.16 45.51
N LEU A 6 -54.09 28.30 46.10
CA LEU A 6 -52.74 27.97 45.55
C LEU A 6 -52.96 27.04 44.36
N LYS A 7 -52.48 27.43 43.15
CA LYS A 7 -52.32 26.55 42.01
C LYS A 7 -50.92 25.92 42.06
N ALA A 8 -50.85 24.63 42.25
CA ALA A 8 -49.61 23.86 42.08
C ALA A 8 -49.31 23.67 40.59
N LEU A 9 -48.16 24.14 40.12
CA LEU A 9 -47.62 23.86 38.83
C LEU A 9 -46.86 22.52 38.91
N ALA A 10 -47.35 21.49 38.23
CA ALA A 10 -46.62 20.25 38.02
C ALA A 10 -45.67 20.38 36.83
N THR A 11 -44.38 20.38 37.13
CA THR A 11 -43.34 20.38 36.08
C THR A 11 -43.15 18.95 35.58
N LEU A 12 -43.53 18.74 34.33
CA LEU A 12 -43.33 17.47 33.63
C LEU A 12 -41.84 17.39 33.22
N VAL A 13 -41.04 16.56 33.88
CA VAL A 13 -39.66 16.24 33.47
C VAL A 13 -39.73 15.09 32.46
N LEU A 14 -39.52 15.40 31.20
CA LEU A 14 -39.32 14.39 30.14
C LEU A 14 -37.93 13.77 30.28
N PRO A 15 -37.79 12.44 30.27
CA PRO A 15 -36.47 11.84 30.28
C PRO A 15 -35.82 12.06 28.89
N THR A 16 -34.72 12.78 28.87
CA THR A 16 -33.81 12.83 27.72
C THR A 16 -33.21 11.44 27.49
N MET A 17 -33.70 10.73 26.48
CA MET A 17 -33.01 9.54 25.97
C MET A 17 -31.68 10.00 25.34
N THR A 18 -30.60 9.89 26.08
CA THR A 18 -29.26 9.88 25.53
C THR A 18 -29.11 8.61 24.68
N ARG A 19 -29.22 8.74 23.37
CA ARG A 19 -28.75 7.71 22.44
C ARG A 19 -27.28 7.49 22.72
N ALA A 20 -26.93 6.35 23.29
CA ALA A 20 -25.54 5.88 23.33
C ALA A 20 -25.06 5.73 21.87
N LEU A 21 -24.12 6.57 21.48
CA LEU A 21 -23.38 6.35 20.24
C LEU A 21 -22.73 4.96 20.30
N PRO A 22 -22.76 4.18 19.21
CA PRO A 22 -22.10 2.89 19.21
C PRO A 22 -20.63 3.09 19.58
N PHE A 23 -20.13 2.27 20.49
CA PHE A 23 -18.72 2.20 20.85
C PHE A 23 -17.92 2.04 19.55
N MET A 24 -17.34 3.12 19.05
CA MET A 24 -16.28 3.02 18.04
C MET A 24 -15.15 2.24 18.73
N ARG A 25 -14.85 1.05 18.21
CA ARG A 25 -13.70 0.28 18.63
C ARG A 25 -12.50 1.22 18.43
N GLN A 26 -11.85 1.60 19.50
CA GLN A 26 -10.70 2.48 19.45
C GLN A 26 -9.65 1.77 18.60
N VAL A 27 -9.39 2.30 17.42
CA VAL A 27 -8.31 1.81 16.53
C VAL A 27 -7.02 1.91 17.34
N PRO A 28 -6.20 0.86 17.44
CA PRO A 28 -4.95 0.96 18.17
C PRO A 28 -4.12 2.13 17.64
N LEU A 29 -3.68 3.02 18.52
CA LEU A 29 -2.92 4.23 18.16
C LEU A 29 -1.52 3.93 17.60
N ASP A 30 -1.09 2.68 17.62
CA ASP A 30 0.28 2.27 17.27
C ASP A 30 0.33 1.46 15.96
N TYR A 31 -0.28 2.01 14.89
CA TYR A 31 -0.05 1.50 13.54
C TYR A 31 1.32 1.98 13.06
N THR A 32 2.38 1.20 13.27
CA THR A 32 3.73 1.57 12.83
C THR A 32 4.05 1.02 11.44
N THR A 33 3.36 -0.03 10.99
CA THR A 33 3.63 -0.73 9.72
C THR A 33 2.45 -1.63 9.36
N SER A 34 2.51 -2.27 8.18
CA SER A 34 1.57 -3.31 7.79
C SER A 34 1.68 -4.55 8.69
N GLU A 35 0.56 -5.02 9.23
CA GLU A 35 0.48 -6.24 10.02
C GLU A 35 0.37 -7.51 9.14
N SER A 36 -0.05 -7.35 7.88
CA SER A 36 -0.25 -8.44 6.92
C SER A 36 0.78 -8.47 5.79
N GLY A 37 1.79 -7.60 5.85
CA GLY A 37 2.79 -7.51 4.79
C GLY A 37 2.40 -6.58 3.64
N ASN A 38 3.30 -6.47 2.67
CA ASN A 38 3.11 -5.80 1.39
C ASN A 38 3.59 -6.72 0.27
N PRO A 39 2.81 -6.91 -0.82
CA PRO A 39 1.53 -6.28 -1.12
C PRO A 39 0.42 -6.73 -0.16
N PHE A 40 -0.56 -5.84 0.11
CA PHE A 40 -1.64 -6.11 1.07
C PHE A 40 -2.90 -6.72 0.43
N VAL A 41 -2.97 -6.78 -0.89
CA VAL A 41 -4.01 -7.47 -1.67
C VAL A 41 -3.36 -8.26 -2.80
N ASP A 42 -3.98 -9.37 -3.17
CA ASP A 42 -3.51 -10.21 -4.28
C ASP A 42 -3.96 -9.66 -5.63
N GLY A 43 -3.10 -9.76 -6.64
CA GLY A 43 -3.34 -9.34 -8.01
C GLY A 43 -2.50 -8.14 -8.45
N TRP A 44 -2.64 -7.81 -9.74
CA TRP A 44 -1.95 -6.68 -10.36
C TRP A 44 -2.85 -5.45 -10.33
N TYR A 45 -2.48 -4.49 -9.48
CA TYR A 45 -3.21 -3.25 -9.26
C TYR A 45 -2.25 -2.07 -9.16
N ALA A 46 -2.73 -0.90 -9.62
CA ALA A 46 -1.94 0.33 -9.66
C ALA A 46 -2.81 1.57 -9.40
N ASP A 47 -2.18 2.73 -9.37
CA ASP A 47 -2.82 4.05 -9.36
C ASP A 47 -3.96 4.12 -8.33
N PRO A 48 -3.68 3.81 -7.03
CA PRO A 48 -4.72 3.73 -6.02
C PRO A 48 -5.16 5.12 -5.57
N ASP A 49 -6.45 5.33 -5.46
CA ASP A 49 -7.02 6.38 -4.64
C ASP A 49 -7.83 5.80 -3.48
N THR A 50 -8.09 6.59 -2.44
CA THR A 50 -8.55 6.06 -1.16
C THR A 50 -9.57 6.97 -0.49
N GLU A 51 -10.53 6.34 0.19
CA GLU A 51 -11.53 7.05 0.95
C GLU A 51 -11.97 6.29 2.22
N PHE A 52 -12.61 7.01 3.15
CA PHE A 52 -13.21 6.41 4.33
C PHE A 52 -14.73 6.54 4.28
N TYR A 53 -15.41 5.46 3.90
CA TYR A 53 -16.87 5.40 3.80
C TYR A 53 -17.46 4.36 4.73
N GLU A 54 -18.58 4.68 5.36
CA GLU A 54 -19.40 3.74 6.15
C GLU A 54 -18.59 2.96 7.22
N GLY A 55 -17.54 3.60 7.79
CA GLY A 55 -16.70 2.98 8.80
C GLY A 55 -15.71 1.94 8.25
N LYS A 56 -15.42 1.99 6.95
CA LYS A 56 -14.40 1.18 6.26
C LYS A 56 -13.44 2.11 5.52
N TYR A 57 -12.18 1.70 5.44
CA TYR A 57 -11.19 2.23 4.51
C TYR A 57 -11.40 1.59 3.16
N TRP A 58 -11.41 2.39 2.12
CA TRP A 58 -11.59 1.95 0.74
C TRP A 58 -10.37 2.28 -0.09
N VAL A 59 -9.99 1.38 -0.98
CA VAL A 59 -8.95 1.57 -1.99
C VAL A 59 -9.56 1.24 -3.35
N PHE A 60 -9.41 2.18 -4.27
CA PHE A 60 -9.91 2.09 -5.64
C PHE A 60 -8.70 2.11 -6.59
N PRO A 61 -8.26 0.98 -7.10
CA PRO A 61 -7.10 0.91 -7.99
C PRO A 61 -7.48 0.70 -9.45
N THR A 62 -6.52 0.97 -10.33
CA THR A 62 -6.49 0.45 -11.70
C THR A 62 -6.21 -1.05 -11.68
N SER A 63 -6.89 -1.83 -12.53
CA SER A 63 -6.48 -3.21 -12.83
C SER A 63 -5.26 -3.18 -13.77
N SER A 64 -4.08 -3.54 -13.24
CA SER A 64 -2.78 -3.24 -13.85
C SER A 64 -2.33 -4.34 -14.83
N TYR A 65 -2.95 -4.33 -16.00
CA TYR A 65 -2.67 -5.21 -17.14
C TYR A 65 -2.37 -4.36 -18.39
N ALA A 66 -2.18 -5.00 -19.54
CA ALA A 66 -2.06 -4.28 -20.82
C ALA A 66 -3.33 -3.44 -21.09
N TYR A 67 -3.19 -2.27 -21.70
CA TYR A 67 -4.24 -1.25 -21.82
C TYR A 67 -5.55 -1.79 -22.45
N ASN A 68 -5.46 -2.70 -23.40
CA ASN A 68 -6.63 -3.35 -24.00
C ASN A 68 -7.36 -4.32 -23.06
N GLN A 69 -6.76 -4.69 -21.95
CA GLN A 69 -7.34 -5.54 -20.89
C GLN A 69 -7.89 -4.72 -19.72
N GLN A 70 -7.52 -3.46 -19.61
CA GLN A 70 -8.03 -2.54 -18.60
C GLN A 70 -9.44 -2.07 -18.97
N THR A 71 -10.41 -2.93 -18.74
CA THR A 71 -11.82 -2.75 -19.14
C THR A 71 -12.77 -2.73 -17.97
N TYR A 72 -12.25 -2.75 -16.74
CA TYR A 72 -13.01 -2.75 -15.50
C TYR A 72 -12.17 -2.16 -14.36
N LEU A 73 -12.85 -1.76 -13.30
CA LEU A 73 -12.27 -1.38 -12.02
C LEU A 73 -12.82 -2.28 -10.92
N ASP A 74 -11.95 -2.67 -10.01
CA ASP A 74 -12.29 -3.31 -8.73
C ASP A 74 -12.11 -2.29 -7.61
N ALA A 75 -12.60 -2.61 -6.41
CA ALA A 75 -12.28 -1.88 -5.19
C ALA A 75 -11.99 -2.85 -4.04
N PHE A 76 -11.33 -2.34 -3.02
CA PHE A 76 -11.07 -3.08 -1.79
C PHE A 76 -11.57 -2.29 -0.59
N SER A 77 -12.12 -2.98 0.41
CA SER A 77 -12.52 -2.33 1.65
C SER A 77 -12.01 -3.08 2.87
N SER A 78 -11.63 -2.33 3.93
CA SER A 78 -11.17 -2.89 5.19
C SER A 78 -11.68 -2.08 6.38
N ARG A 79 -11.92 -2.74 7.52
CA ARG A 79 -12.23 -2.06 8.78
C ARG A 79 -11.00 -1.81 9.65
N ASP A 80 -9.90 -2.48 9.35
CA ASP A 80 -8.72 -2.57 10.23
C ASP A 80 -7.38 -2.41 9.49
N LEU A 81 -7.39 -2.17 8.17
CA LEU A 81 -6.23 -2.13 7.27
C LEU A 81 -5.44 -3.45 7.21
N ILE A 82 -6.00 -4.53 7.73
CA ILE A 82 -5.39 -5.86 7.75
C ILE A 82 -6.18 -6.79 6.84
N ASN A 83 -7.49 -6.90 7.10
CA ASN A 83 -8.39 -7.79 6.38
C ASN A 83 -9.11 -7.01 5.28
N TRP A 84 -8.82 -7.32 4.03
CA TRP A 84 -9.37 -6.64 2.87
C TRP A 84 -10.42 -7.49 2.16
N GLU A 85 -11.58 -6.89 1.89
CA GLU A 85 -12.66 -7.46 1.10
C GLU A 85 -12.58 -6.90 -0.32
N LYS A 86 -12.49 -7.76 -1.33
CA LYS A 86 -12.49 -7.37 -2.73
C LYS A 86 -13.92 -7.22 -3.25
N HIS A 87 -14.17 -6.12 -3.96
CA HIS A 87 -15.40 -5.82 -4.69
C HIS A 87 -15.07 -5.80 -6.18
N GLU A 88 -15.51 -6.84 -6.89
CA GLU A 88 -15.16 -7.04 -8.29
C GLU A 88 -16.06 -6.24 -9.23
N ASN A 89 -15.45 -5.68 -10.29
CA ASN A 89 -16.17 -5.04 -11.39
C ASN A 89 -17.13 -3.93 -10.93
N ILE A 90 -16.67 -3.04 -10.03
CA ILE A 90 -17.46 -1.91 -9.57
C ILE A 90 -17.85 -0.96 -10.70
N LEU A 91 -17.02 -0.89 -11.76
CA LEU A 91 -17.26 -0.20 -13.03
C LEU A 91 -16.73 -1.08 -14.17
N THR A 92 -17.46 -1.14 -15.29
CA THR A 92 -17.01 -1.85 -16.49
C THR A 92 -17.29 -1.06 -17.76
N ILE A 93 -16.57 -1.31 -18.84
CA ILE A 93 -16.85 -0.68 -20.15
C ILE A 93 -18.25 -1.00 -20.71
N LYS A 94 -18.99 -1.97 -20.13
CA LYS A 94 -20.39 -2.22 -20.50
C LYS A 94 -21.30 -1.11 -20.00
N ASP A 95 -20.90 -0.45 -18.92
CA ASP A 95 -21.64 0.62 -18.23
C ASP A 95 -21.19 2.01 -18.70
N VAL A 96 -20.09 2.08 -19.50
CA VAL A 96 -19.50 3.30 -20.05
C VAL A 96 -19.35 3.16 -21.56
N LYS A 97 -20.35 3.61 -22.30
CA LYS A 97 -20.48 3.36 -23.76
C LYS A 97 -19.36 3.96 -24.61
N TRP A 98 -18.70 4.98 -24.15
CA TRP A 98 -17.61 5.65 -24.86
C TRP A 98 -16.22 5.07 -24.54
N ALA A 99 -16.08 4.30 -23.44
CA ALA A 99 -14.83 3.67 -23.05
C ALA A 99 -14.68 2.29 -23.70
N THR A 100 -13.50 1.98 -24.21
CA THR A 100 -13.20 0.68 -24.86
C THR A 100 -11.98 -0.01 -24.26
N ARG A 101 -11.09 0.74 -23.62
CA ARG A 101 -9.82 0.30 -23.05
C ARG A 101 -9.29 1.30 -22.04
N ALA A 102 -8.17 0.97 -21.40
CA ALA A 102 -7.42 1.87 -20.52
C ALA A 102 -8.33 2.61 -19.53
N VAL A 103 -9.21 1.83 -18.87
CA VAL A 103 -10.01 2.36 -17.75
C VAL A 103 -9.12 2.30 -16.51
N TRP A 104 -8.71 3.49 -16.02
CA TRP A 104 -7.66 3.61 -15.02
C TRP A 104 -7.83 4.79 -14.07
N ALA A 105 -6.92 4.84 -13.06
CA ALA A 105 -6.76 5.90 -12.07
C ALA A 105 -8.11 6.41 -11.53
N PRO A 106 -8.89 5.55 -10.86
CA PRO A 106 -10.18 5.95 -10.31
C PRO A 106 -10.00 6.90 -9.13
N ALA A 107 -10.82 7.97 -9.08
CA ALA A 107 -10.90 8.92 -7.96
C ALA A 107 -12.32 8.93 -7.40
N PRO A 108 -12.56 8.33 -6.22
CA PRO A 108 -13.86 8.26 -5.58
C PRO A 108 -14.15 9.53 -4.77
N ILE A 109 -15.41 9.95 -4.69
CA ILE A 109 -15.86 10.99 -3.78
C ILE A 109 -17.33 10.79 -3.41
N PHE A 110 -17.70 11.10 -2.16
CA PHE A 110 -19.09 11.07 -1.70
C PHE A 110 -19.64 12.47 -1.57
N ARG A 111 -20.81 12.72 -2.19
CA ARG A 111 -21.54 13.98 -2.05
C ARG A 111 -23.04 13.77 -2.22
N ASN A 112 -23.85 14.48 -1.43
CA ASN A 112 -25.33 14.50 -1.55
C ASN A 112 -26.01 13.12 -1.58
N GLY A 113 -25.46 12.16 -0.80
CA GLY A 113 -26.01 10.81 -0.70
C GLY A 113 -25.67 9.90 -1.89
N LYS A 114 -24.74 10.28 -2.74
CA LYS A 114 -24.24 9.50 -3.87
C LYS A 114 -22.73 9.36 -3.81
N TYR A 115 -22.24 8.25 -4.36
CA TYR A 115 -20.82 7.98 -4.60
C TYR A 115 -20.52 8.28 -6.07
N TYR A 116 -19.54 9.12 -6.31
CA TYR A 116 -19.04 9.45 -7.63
C TYR A 116 -17.68 8.79 -7.80
N LEU A 117 -17.43 8.26 -8.99
CA LEU A 117 -16.14 7.68 -9.37
C LEU A 117 -15.70 8.36 -10.66
N TYR A 118 -14.64 9.17 -10.58
CA TYR A 118 -14.00 9.71 -11.76
C TYR A 118 -12.95 8.72 -12.23
N PHE A 119 -12.74 8.61 -13.53
CA PHE A 119 -11.82 7.63 -14.12
C PHE A 119 -11.33 8.11 -15.47
N GLY A 120 -10.09 7.81 -15.80
CA GLY A 120 -9.58 7.97 -17.16
C GLY A 120 -10.00 6.81 -18.05
N ALA A 121 -10.12 7.04 -19.36
CA ALA A 121 -10.34 5.96 -20.33
C ALA A 121 -9.81 6.31 -21.72
N ASN A 122 -9.49 5.27 -22.49
CA ASN A 122 -9.09 5.26 -23.91
C ASN A 122 -7.69 5.83 -24.22
N ASP A 123 -6.96 6.39 -23.25
CA ASP A 123 -5.57 6.86 -23.38
C ASP A 123 -5.37 7.78 -24.61
N ILE A 124 -5.97 8.97 -24.57
CA ILE A 124 -5.78 9.95 -25.64
C ILE A 124 -4.36 10.53 -25.57
N GLN A 125 -3.62 10.40 -26.65
CA GLN A 125 -2.32 11.02 -26.83
C GLN A 125 -2.42 12.28 -27.70
N GLU A 126 -1.62 13.31 -27.40
CA GLU A 126 -1.54 14.53 -28.20
C GLU A 126 -1.13 14.19 -29.64
N GLY A 127 -1.84 14.77 -30.61
CA GLY A 127 -1.56 14.57 -32.04
C GLY A 127 -1.95 13.21 -32.60
N GLU A 128 -2.62 12.33 -31.85
CA GLU A 128 -3.24 11.15 -32.42
C GLU A 128 -4.34 11.54 -33.41
N PRO A 129 -4.41 10.86 -34.57
CA PRO A 129 -5.50 11.10 -35.52
C PRO A 129 -6.83 10.78 -34.83
N GLU A 130 -7.85 11.58 -35.10
CA GLU A 130 -9.22 11.31 -34.66
C GLU A 130 -9.66 9.93 -35.12
N THR A 131 -9.54 8.94 -34.24
CA THR A 131 -9.93 7.54 -34.51
C THR A 131 -11.44 7.34 -34.35
N GLY A 132 -12.18 8.42 -33.99
CA GLY A 132 -13.59 8.33 -33.61
C GLY A 132 -13.83 7.77 -32.21
N VAL A 133 -12.76 7.41 -31.48
CA VAL A 133 -12.83 6.97 -30.09
C VAL A 133 -12.60 8.20 -29.19
N ILE A 134 -13.65 8.61 -28.52
CA ILE A 134 -13.58 9.68 -27.52
C ILE A 134 -12.91 9.10 -26.26
N GLY A 135 -11.94 9.80 -25.71
CA GLY A 135 -11.29 9.44 -24.44
C GLY A 135 -11.24 10.62 -23.48
N GLY A 136 -10.61 10.44 -22.34
CA GLY A 136 -10.44 11.43 -21.29
C GLY A 136 -10.97 10.98 -19.94
N ILE A 137 -11.30 11.95 -19.08
CA ILE A 137 -11.83 11.71 -17.75
C ILE A 137 -13.35 11.63 -17.79
N GLY A 138 -13.91 10.50 -17.36
CA GLY A 138 -15.34 10.29 -17.16
C GLY A 138 -15.76 10.43 -15.71
N VAL A 139 -17.07 10.41 -15.47
CA VAL A 139 -17.67 10.35 -14.15
C VAL A 139 -18.82 9.33 -14.13
N ALA A 140 -18.80 8.41 -13.18
CA ALA A 140 -19.85 7.45 -12.93
C ALA A 140 -20.42 7.63 -11.52
N VAL A 141 -21.65 7.18 -11.30
CA VAL A 141 -22.37 7.38 -10.04
C VAL A 141 -22.95 6.07 -9.53
N ALA A 142 -22.94 5.88 -8.20
CA ALA A 142 -23.52 4.72 -7.53
C ALA A 142 -24.28 5.14 -6.25
N ASP A 143 -25.11 4.23 -5.74
CA ASP A 143 -25.80 4.37 -4.44
C ASP A 143 -24.96 3.82 -3.27
N LYS A 144 -23.89 3.08 -3.57
CA LYS A 144 -23.01 2.42 -2.60
C LYS A 144 -21.57 2.51 -3.04
N PRO A 145 -20.60 2.49 -2.11
CA PRO A 145 -19.19 2.59 -2.46
C PRO A 145 -18.68 1.40 -3.30
N GLU A 146 -19.26 0.21 -3.13
CA GLU A 146 -18.96 -0.98 -3.95
C GLU A 146 -19.64 -0.99 -5.33
N GLY A 147 -20.36 0.09 -5.68
CA GLY A 147 -21.05 0.17 -6.97
C GLY A 147 -22.39 -0.63 -7.02
N PRO A 148 -22.86 -1.04 -8.22
CA PRO A 148 -22.22 -0.75 -9.52
C PRO A 148 -22.27 0.75 -9.85
N TYR A 149 -21.18 1.25 -10.40
CA TYR A 149 -21.08 2.61 -10.90
C TYR A 149 -21.56 2.69 -12.36
N ILE A 150 -22.40 3.65 -12.67
CA ILE A 150 -22.99 3.85 -14.00
C ILE A 150 -22.56 5.21 -14.53
N ASP A 151 -22.14 5.28 -15.79
CA ASP A 151 -21.77 6.50 -16.47
C ASP A 151 -22.86 7.59 -16.30
N ALA A 152 -22.48 8.72 -15.74
CA ALA A 152 -23.44 9.76 -15.37
C ALA A 152 -23.88 10.62 -16.57
N ILE A 153 -23.03 10.79 -17.58
CA ILE A 153 -23.26 11.78 -18.66
C ILE A 153 -23.12 11.22 -20.07
N GLY A 154 -22.69 9.98 -20.25
CA GLY A 154 -22.61 9.29 -21.55
C GLY A 154 -21.49 9.78 -22.46
N LYS A 155 -20.53 10.56 -21.94
CA LYS A 155 -19.36 11.11 -22.60
C LYS A 155 -18.30 11.47 -21.57
N PRO A 156 -17.04 11.76 -21.96
CA PRO A 156 -16.08 12.30 -21.02
C PRO A 156 -16.56 13.63 -20.41
N LEU A 157 -16.28 13.83 -19.12
CA LEU A 157 -16.43 15.12 -18.43
C LEU A 157 -15.34 16.09 -18.92
N ILE A 158 -14.11 15.60 -19.08
CA ILE A 158 -12.98 16.31 -19.66
C ILE A 158 -12.45 15.43 -20.79
N GLY A 159 -12.72 15.82 -22.05
CA GLY A 159 -12.45 15.00 -23.24
C GLY A 159 -11.41 15.62 -24.19
N GLU A 160 -10.72 16.67 -23.77
CA GLU A 160 -9.69 17.35 -24.56
C GLU A 160 -8.59 17.90 -23.66
N TYR A 161 -7.44 18.22 -24.26
CA TYR A 161 -6.34 18.85 -23.56
C TYR A 161 -6.69 20.30 -23.19
N HIS A 162 -6.40 20.68 -21.96
CA HIS A 162 -6.43 22.05 -21.49
C HIS A 162 -5.07 22.39 -20.89
N ASN A 163 -4.47 23.53 -21.26
CA ASN A 163 -3.14 23.94 -20.82
C ASN A 163 -2.11 22.80 -21.00
N ASP A 164 -2.16 22.12 -22.15
CA ASP A 164 -1.30 20.99 -22.54
C ASP A 164 -1.34 19.74 -21.61
N ALA A 165 -2.25 19.72 -20.64
CA ALA A 165 -2.45 18.56 -19.75
C ALA A 165 -3.29 17.46 -20.42
N GLN A 166 -2.74 16.26 -20.51
CA GLN A 166 -3.51 15.09 -20.88
C GLN A 166 -4.61 14.83 -19.84
N PRO A 167 -5.87 14.59 -20.25
CA PRO A 167 -6.97 14.37 -19.31
C PRO A 167 -6.93 12.95 -18.71
N ILE A 168 -6.04 12.73 -17.75
CA ILE A 168 -5.85 11.51 -16.98
C ILE A 168 -5.53 11.81 -15.51
N ASP A 169 -5.49 10.80 -14.68
CA ASP A 169 -4.93 10.77 -13.32
C ASP A 169 -5.51 11.87 -12.44
N GLN A 170 -6.82 11.90 -12.41
CA GLN A 170 -7.58 12.87 -11.65
C GLN A 170 -7.67 12.49 -10.17
N ASP A 171 -7.74 13.50 -9.33
CA ASP A 171 -8.15 13.46 -7.94
C ASP A 171 -9.29 14.45 -7.71
N VAL A 172 -10.21 14.15 -6.81
CA VAL A 172 -11.34 15.02 -6.49
C VAL A 172 -11.38 15.33 -5.01
N PHE A 173 -11.32 16.61 -4.69
CA PHE A 173 -11.27 17.11 -3.33
C PHE A 173 -12.45 18.09 -3.06
N ILE A 174 -13.12 17.92 -1.92
CA ILE A 174 -14.15 18.86 -1.43
C ILE A 174 -13.53 19.66 -0.27
N ASP A 175 -13.43 20.98 -0.45
CA ASP A 175 -12.89 21.86 0.58
C ASP A 175 -13.91 22.16 1.70
N ASP A 176 -13.45 22.76 2.79
CA ASP A 176 -14.27 23.08 3.99
C ASP A 176 -15.47 23.98 3.71
N ASP A 177 -15.42 24.79 2.64
CA ASP A 177 -16.53 25.63 2.18
C ASP A 177 -17.57 24.86 1.36
N GLY A 178 -17.31 23.58 1.07
CA GLY A 178 -18.15 22.69 0.27
C GLY A 178 -17.92 22.80 -1.24
N GLN A 179 -17.00 23.62 -1.72
CA GLN A 179 -16.64 23.63 -3.13
C GLN A 179 -15.82 22.39 -3.47
N ALA A 180 -16.26 21.67 -4.50
CA ALA A 180 -15.53 20.52 -5.04
C ALA A 180 -14.59 20.97 -6.18
N TYR A 181 -13.43 20.37 -6.20
CA TYR A 181 -12.39 20.61 -7.21
C TYR A 181 -11.92 19.27 -7.78
N ILE A 182 -11.54 19.28 -9.05
CA ILE A 182 -10.84 18.18 -9.70
C ILE A 182 -9.44 18.66 -10.09
N PHE A 183 -8.44 17.88 -9.72
CA PHE A 183 -7.03 18.04 -10.09
C PHE A 183 -6.70 16.93 -11.06
N TYR A 184 -5.98 17.20 -12.13
CA TYR A 184 -5.69 16.18 -13.13
C TYR A 184 -4.53 16.59 -14.04
N GLY A 185 -3.94 15.63 -14.71
CA GLY A 185 -3.08 15.87 -15.83
C GLY A 185 -1.96 14.85 -15.97
N GLY A 186 -1.63 14.59 -17.23
CA GLY A 186 -0.42 13.93 -17.67
C GLY A 186 0.45 14.86 -18.49
N HIS A 187 1.51 14.31 -19.13
CA HIS A 187 2.44 15.03 -19.98
C HIS A 187 3.12 16.23 -19.31
N SER A 188 3.37 16.12 -18.01
CA SER A 188 4.04 17.14 -17.19
C SER A 188 3.25 18.45 -17.01
N HIS A 189 1.94 18.40 -17.13
CA HIS A 189 1.04 19.52 -16.88
C HIS A 189 -0.05 19.13 -15.88
N CYS A 190 -0.29 19.95 -14.87
CA CYS A 190 -1.33 19.77 -13.85
C CYS A 190 -2.37 20.86 -13.94
N ASN A 191 -3.61 20.48 -14.15
CA ASN A 191 -4.76 21.37 -14.12
C ASN A 191 -5.60 21.21 -12.87
N MET A 192 -6.30 22.29 -12.53
CA MET A 192 -7.34 22.35 -11.54
C MET A 192 -8.61 22.92 -12.18
N ALA A 193 -9.78 22.34 -11.87
CA ALA A 193 -11.08 22.90 -12.24
C ALA A 193 -12.05 22.83 -11.06
N LYS A 194 -13.05 23.72 -11.01
CA LYS A 194 -14.19 23.61 -10.09
C LYS A 194 -15.18 22.60 -10.65
N LEU A 195 -15.75 21.77 -9.77
CA LEU A 195 -16.95 21.00 -10.08
C LEU A 195 -18.18 21.78 -9.60
N ASN A 196 -19.25 21.76 -10.40
CA ASN A 196 -20.54 22.28 -9.96
C ASN A 196 -21.16 21.34 -8.90
N ASP A 197 -22.21 21.80 -8.23
CA ASP A 197 -22.89 21.03 -7.17
C ASP A 197 -23.47 19.68 -7.65
N ASP A 198 -23.69 19.53 -8.94
CA ASP A 198 -24.16 18.28 -9.57
C ASP A 198 -23.05 17.21 -9.66
N MET A 199 -21.79 17.57 -9.43
CA MET A 199 -20.60 16.71 -9.51
C MET A 199 -20.33 16.10 -10.90
N VAL A 200 -21.07 16.50 -11.93
CA VAL A 200 -20.99 15.95 -13.29
C VAL A 200 -20.79 17.02 -14.37
N SER A 201 -20.50 18.23 -13.94
CA SER A 201 -20.22 19.37 -14.84
C SER A 201 -19.12 20.27 -14.28
N ILE A 202 -18.33 20.86 -15.19
CA ILE A 202 -17.25 21.79 -14.85
C ILE A 202 -17.82 23.18 -14.58
N GLY A 203 -17.39 23.78 -13.47
CA GLY A 203 -17.73 25.13 -13.06
C GLY A 203 -16.78 26.19 -13.63
N GLN A 204 -16.91 27.40 -13.13
CA GLN A 204 -16.04 28.55 -13.50
C GLN A 204 -15.42 29.15 -12.24
N PHE A 205 -14.20 29.62 -12.37
CA PHE A 205 -13.57 30.49 -11.40
C PHE A 205 -14.12 31.94 -11.55
N ASP A 206 -13.84 32.79 -10.58
CA ASP A 206 -14.34 34.15 -10.53
C ASP A 206 -13.85 35.02 -11.69
N ASP A 207 -12.75 34.65 -12.33
CA ASP A 207 -12.19 35.26 -13.52
C ASP A 207 -12.83 34.75 -14.83
N GLY A 208 -13.81 33.85 -14.75
CA GLY A 208 -14.53 33.27 -15.88
C GLY A 208 -13.80 32.08 -16.55
N THR A 209 -12.63 31.70 -16.09
CA THR A 209 -11.93 30.50 -16.60
C THR A 209 -12.52 29.21 -16.00
N SER A 210 -12.48 28.10 -16.74
CA SER A 210 -12.91 26.80 -16.26
C SER A 210 -11.74 25.93 -15.78
N PHE A 211 -10.54 26.13 -16.34
CA PHE A 211 -9.35 25.37 -16.02
C PHE A 211 -8.21 26.33 -15.65
N LYS A 212 -7.45 25.96 -14.63
CA LYS A 212 -6.23 26.67 -14.21
C LYS A 212 -5.07 25.70 -14.12
N GLU A 213 -3.99 26.07 -14.77
CA GLU A 213 -2.75 25.35 -14.62
C GLU A 213 -2.11 25.66 -13.26
N ILE A 214 -1.70 24.60 -12.55
CA ILE A 214 -1.06 24.67 -11.23
C ILE A 214 0.22 23.84 -11.17
N THR A 215 0.78 23.48 -12.29
CA THR A 215 1.91 22.56 -12.47
C THR A 215 3.09 22.89 -11.56
N PRO A 216 3.43 22.03 -10.57
CA PRO A 216 4.66 22.19 -9.79
C PRO A 216 5.90 21.72 -10.58
N GLU A 217 7.08 22.11 -10.13
CA GLU A 217 8.34 21.64 -10.70
C GLU A 217 8.46 20.12 -10.61
N GLY A 218 8.79 19.46 -11.73
CA GLY A 218 8.98 18.02 -11.83
C GLY A 218 7.70 17.21 -11.96
N TYR A 219 6.54 17.83 -11.97
CA TYR A 219 5.26 17.14 -12.18
C TYR A 219 5.26 16.34 -13.48
N VAL A 220 4.78 15.10 -13.42
CA VAL A 220 4.51 14.28 -14.61
C VAL A 220 3.04 13.88 -14.67
N GLU A 221 2.49 13.33 -13.58
CA GLU A 221 1.12 12.80 -13.51
C GLU A 221 0.71 12.52 -12.05
N GLY A 222 -0.48 11.94 -11.82
CA GLY A 222 -0.88 11.36 -10.54
C GLY A 222 -1.10 12.38 -9.43
N SER A 223 -1.90 13.41 -9.68
CA SER A 223 -2.22 14.42 -8.66
C SER A 223 -3.02 13.83 -7.49
N GLN A 224 -2.66 14.20 -6.27
CA GLN A 224 -3.43 13.90 -5.05
C GLN A 224 -3.45 15.12 -4.14
N MET A 225 -4.64 15.58 -3.74
CA MET A 225 -4.82 16.72 -2.83
C MET A 225 -5.20 16.25 -1.42
N VAL A 226 -4.45 16.71 -0.44
CA VAL A 226 -4.74 16.43 0.98
C VAL A 226 -4.74 17.73 1.78
N LYS A 227 -5.66 17.86 2.75
CA LYS A 227 -5.68 18.97 3.70
C LYS A 227 -5.37 18.50 5.10
N ARG A 228 -4.37 19.11 5.75
CA ARG A 228 -4.02 18.84 7.15
C ARG A 228 -3.68 20.13 7.88
N ASN A 229 -4.33 20.35 9.03
CA ASN A 229 -4.10 21.54 9.87
C ASN A 229 -4.20 22.87 9.11
N GLY A 230 -5.17 22.98 8.17
CA GLY A 230 -5.41 24.16 7.36
C GLY A 230 -4.41 24.41 6.23
N LYS A 231 -3.47 23.49 5.99
CA LYS A 231 -2.54 23.51 4.86
C LYS A 231 -2.99 22.51 3.79
N TYR A 232 -2.79 22.86 2.53
CA TYR A 232 -3.03 22.01 1.38
C TYR A 232 -1.72 21.36 0.95
N TYR A 233 -1.76 20.05 0.71
CA TYR A 233 -0.63 19.25 0.24
C TYR A 233 -1.01 18.71 -1.13
N LEU A 234 -0.37 19.20 -2.17
CA LEU A 234 -0.47 18.61 -3.50
C LEU A 234 0.67 17.62 -3.65
N MET A 235 0.35 16.36 -3.88
CA MET A 235 1.30 15.28 -4.20
C MET A 235 1.18 14.92 -5.67
N TRP A 236 2.25 14.42 -6.28
CA TRP A 236 2.27 14.01 -7.67
C TRP A 236 3.38 13.01 -7.94
N SER A 237 3.29 12.31 -9.08
CA SER A 237 4.35 11.44 -9.56
C SER A 237 5.33 12.16 -10.48
N GLU A 238 6.61 11.82 -10.35
CA GLU A 238 7.73 12.26 -11.18
C GLU A 238 8.39 11.07 -11.85
N GLY A 239 9.13 11.32 -12.94
CA GLY A 239 9.88 10.31 -13.68
C GLY A 239 9.00 9.48 -14.62
N VAL A 240 9.55 8.38 -15.10
CA VAL A 240 8.86 7.47 -16.02
C VAL A 240 8.26 6.32 -15.24
N TRP A 241 6.94 6.08 -15.36
CA TRP A 241 6.23 5.07 -14.57
C TRP A 241 6.80 3.64 -14.66
N THR A 242 7.51 3.32 -15.73
CA THR A 242 8.26 2.06 -15.90
C THR A 242 9.71 2.14 -15.46
N GLY A 243 10.21 3.35 -15.15
CA GLY A 243 11.60 3.64 -14.83
C GLY A 243 11.95 3.50 -13.34
N PRO A 244 13.25 3.58 -13.03
CA PRO A 244 13.71 3.58 -11.64
C PRO A 244 13.56 4.93 -10.94
N ASP A 245 13.27 5.97 -11.68
CA ASP A 245 13.11 7.36 -11.25
C ASP A 245 11.65 7.72 -10.92
N TYR A 246 10.71 6.78 -11.12
CA TYR A 246 9.33 7.00 -10.72
C TYR A 246 9.21 7.14 -9.21
N SER A 247 8.62 8.24 -8.76
CA SER A 247 8.64 8.66 -7.36
C SER A 247 7.45 9.57 -7.06
N VAL A 248 7.17 9.83 -5.78
CA VAL A 248 6.17 10.80 -5.34
C VAL A 248 6.85 12.00 -4.70
N SER A 249 6.52 13.19 -5.21
CA SER A 249 6.92 14.48 -4.65
C SER A 249 5.70 15.24 -4.14
N TYR A 250 5.92 16.32 -3.38
CA TYR A 250 4.84 17.14 -2.86
C TYR A 250 5.21 18.61 -2.70
N ALA A 251 4.17 19.43 -2.61
CA ALA A 251 4.22 20.83 -2.22
C ALA A 251 3.19 21.14 -1.13
N MET A 252 3.39 22.22 -0.39
CA MET A 252 2.45 22.75 0.59
C MET A 252 2.02 24.16 0.20
N SER A 253 0.76 24.49 0.47
CA SER A 253 0.23 25.87 0.29
C SER A 253 -0.78 26.21 1.39
N ASP A 254 -0.95 27.51 1.65
CA ASP A 254 -2.05 28.06 2.47
C ASP A 254 -3.37 28.16 1.70
N SER A 255 -3.32 28.00 0.38
CA SER A 255 -4.46 28.13 -0.54
C SER A 255 -4.57 26.89 -1.42
N ILE A 256 -5.81 26.43 -1.63
CA ILE A 256 -6.09 25.35 -2.59
C ILE A 256 -5.67 25.72 -4.03
N MET A 257 -5.55 27.00 -4.32
CA MET A 257 -5.09 27.55 -5.60
C MET A 257 -3.57 27.60 -5.73
N GLY A 258 -2.83 27.17 -4.71
CA GLY A 258 -1.38 27.34 -4.67
C GLY A 258 -0.95 28.78 -4.28
N PRO A 259 0.29 29.20 -4.66
CA PRO A 259 1.23 28.45 -5.47
C PRO A 259 1.74 27.17 -4.81
N PHE A 260 2.03 26.16 -5.63
CA PHE A 260 2.60 24.88 -5.19
C PHE A 260 4.07 24.80 -5.61
N THR A 261 4.96 25.14 -4.68
CA THR A 261 6.41 25.02 -4.88
C THR A 261 6.87 23.69 -4.31
N LYS A 262 7.53 22.86 -5.10
CA LYS A 262 8.06 21.57 -4.70
C LYS A 262 8.93 21.68 -3.44
N LEU A 263 8.66 20.84 -2.46
CA LEU A 263 9.42 20.77 -1.21
C LEU A 263 10.39 19.60 -1.20
N ALA A 264 9.91 18.39 -1.49
CA ALA A 264 10.72 17.19 -1.47
C ALA A 264 10.05 16.05 -2.26
N SER A 265 10.85 15.06 -2.64
CA SER A 265 10.37 13.72 -2.99
C SER A 265 10.26 12.89 -1.71
N ILE A 266 9.09 12.30 -1.47
CA ILE A 266 8.77 11.57 -0.23
C ILE A 266 8.75 10.06 -0.40
N LEU A 267 8.47 9.57 -1.61
CA LEU A 267 8.48 8.15 -1.93
C LEU A 267 9.38 7.95 -3.16
N GLN A 268 10.36 7.08 -3.02
CA GLN A 268 11.25 6.66 -4.10
C GLN A 268 11.35 5.14 -4.08
N GLN A 269 11.76 4.53 -5.21
CA GLN A 269 12.03 3.10 -5.18
C GLN A 269 13.12 2.75 -4.15
N ASP A 270 12.95 1.62 -3.49
CA ASP A 270 13.99 0.98 -2.70
C ASP A 270 14.51 -0.26 -3.45
N PRO A 271 15.74 -0.24 -4.00
CA PRO A 271 16.25 -1.36 -4.79
C PRO A 271 16.44 -2.67 -4.01
N ALA A 272 16.29 -2.65 -2.69
CA ALA A 272 16.24 -3.85 -1.87
C ALA A 272 14.82 -4.41 -1.69
N VAL A 273 13.78 -3.61 -2.00
CA VAL A 273 12.38 -3.96 -1.69
C VAL A 273 11.50 -3.98 -2.93
N ALA A 274 11.54 -2.93 -3.75
CA ALA A 274 10.67 -2.79 -4.92
C ALA A 274 11.17 -1.73 -5.88
N LYS A 275 10.65 -1.71 -7.10
CA LYS A 275 10.98 -0.74 -8.15
C LYS A 275 9.73 -0.03 -8.69
N GLY A 276 9.92 1.15 -9.29
CA GLY A 276 8.88 1.92 -9.95
C GLY A 276 7.73 2.27 -9.02
N SER A 277 8.05 2.86 -7.85
CA SER A 277 7.06 3.17 -6.82
C SER A 277 6.53 4.58 -7.01
N GLY A 278 5.24 4.75 -7.11
CA GLY A 278 4.60 6.04 -7.34
C GLY A 278 3.09 5.98 -7.36
N HIS A 279 2.47 7.04 -7.82
CA HIS A 279 1.03 7.26 -7.96
C HIS A 279 0.27 6.83 -6.70
N ASN A 280 0.05 7.76 -5.80
CA ASN A 280 -0.40 7.47 -4.45
C ASN A 280 -1.80 7.99 -4.14
N GLY A 281 -2.49 7.29 -3.27
CA GLY A 281 -3.58 7.78 -2.42
C GLY A 281 -3.12 7.94 -0.97
N VAL A 282 -3.97 8.50 -0.12
CA VAL A 282 -3.64 8.76 1.30
C VAL A 282 -4.78 8.32 2.21
N ILE A 283 -4.50 7.46 3.17
CA ILE A 283 -5.44 7.10 4.24
C ILE A 283 -5.13 7.91 5.50
N HIS A 284 -6.13 8.59 6.02
CA HIS A 284 -6.14 9.19 7.35
C HIS A 284 -6.99 8.35 8.30
N ILE A 285 -6.45 8.01 9.47
CA ILE A 285 -7.23 7.32 10.51
C ILE A 285 -8.10 8.34 11.24
N PRO A 286 -9.43 8.27 11.15
CA PRO A 286 -10.33 9.28 11.71
C PRO A 286 -10.12 9.51 13.21
N GLY A 287 -10.03 10.78 13.61
CA GLY A 287 -9.85 11.20 15.01
C GLY A 287 -8.42 11.06 15.54
N THR A 288 -7.45 10.81 14.69
CA THR A 288 -6.02 10.70 15.03
C THR A 288 -5.17 11.54 14.08
N ASP A 289 -3.87 11.64 14.32
CA ASP A 289 -2.88 12.16 13.35
C ASP A 289 -2.06 10.99 12.75
N ILE A 290 -2.74 9.89 12.44
CA ILE A 290 -2.14 8.70 11.84
C ILE A 290 -2.48 8.67 10.35
N TRP A 291 -1.45 8.63 9.51
CA TRP A 291 -1.55 8.71 8.06
C TRP A 291 -0.77 7.57 7.40
N TYR A 292 -1.31 7.06 6.31
CA TYR A 292 -0.65 6.10 5.43
C TYR A 292 -0.64 6.63 4.01
N ILE A 293 0.44 6.39 3.31
CA ILE A 293 0.52 6.50 1.85
C ILE A 293 0.24 5.12 1.25
N ILE A 294 -0.72 5.07 0.35
CA ILE A 294 -1.03 3.90 -0.46
C ILE A 294 -0.47 4.16 -1.84
N TYR A 295 0.23 3.23 -2.41
CA TYR A 295 0.92 3.43 -3.69
C TYR A 295 1.08 2.13 -4.45
N HIS A 296 1.38 2.22 -5.74
CA HIS A 296 1.79 1.03 -6.45
C HIS A 296 3.32 0.90 -6.50
N ARG A 297 3.77 -0.34 -6.64
CA ARG A 297 5.17 -0.69 -6.87
C ARG A 297 5.25 -1.98 -7.69
N ARG A 298 6.41 -2.28 -8.28
CA ARG A 298 6.64 -3.55 -8.94
C ARG A 298 7.59 -4.42 -8.12
N PRO A 299 7.32 -5.73 -8.01
CA PRO A 299 8.28 -6.69 -7.45
C PRO A 299 9.63 -6.60 -8.20
N LEU A 300 10.73 -6.86 -7.49
CA LEU A 300 12.08 -6.74 -8.09
C LEU A 300 12.29 -7.70 -9.26
N SER A 301 11.72 -8.91 -9.17
CA SER A 301 11.83 -9.95 -10.21
C SER A 301 10.90 -9.72 -11.39
N GLU A 302 9.88 -8.84 -11.28
CA GLU A 302 8.89 -8.62 -12.34
C GLU A 302 9.48 -7.79 -13.49
N THR A 303 9.18 -8.18 -14.73
CA THR A 303 9.69 -7.53 -15.94
C THR A 303 8.63 -6.81 -16.75
N ASP A 304 7.35 -7.17 -16.60
CA ASP A 304 6.25 -6.44 -17.22
C ASP A 304 5.99 -5.13 -16.48
N GLY A 305 5.98 -4.02 -17.19
CA GLY A 305 5.71 -2.69 -16.65
C GLY A 305 4.32 -2.56 -16.02
N ASN A 306 3.33 -3.29 -16.56
CA ASN A 306 1.96 -3.27 -16.07
C ASN A 306 1.74 -4.14 -14.82
N HIS A 307 2.64 -5.07 -14.51
CA HIS A 307 2.50 -5.92 -13.32
C HIS A 307 2.91 -5.17 -12.06
N ARG A 308 2.04 -4.26 -11.63
CA ARG A 308 2.19 -3.46 -10.40
C ARG A 308 1.34 -4.05 -9.28
N VAL A 309 1.78 -3.91 -8.04
CA VAL A 309 1.09 -4.36 -6.83
C VAL A 309 0.88 -3.19 -5.88
N LEU A 310 -0.17 -3.26 -5.07
CA LEU A 310 -0.46 -2.23 -4.07
C LEU A 310 0.35 -2.47 -2.79
N ALA A 311 0.87 -1.38 -2.26
CA ALA A 311 1.53 -1.35 -0.96
C ALA A 311 1.06 -0.14 -0.16
N TYR A 312 1.17 -0.22 1.17
CA TYR A 312 0.97 0.93 2.04
C TYR A 312 2.03 0.97 3.15
N ASP A 313 2.47 2.18 3.46
CA ASP A 313 3.42 2.44 4.54
C ASP A 313 2.99 3.69 5.32
N ARG A 314 3.53 3.85 6.52
CA ARG A 314 3.25 5.03 7.35
C ARG A 314 3.81 6.29 6.69
N MET A 315 2.99 7.32 6.66
CA MET A 315 3.36 8.68 6.29
C MET A 315 3.44 9.53 7.56
N TYR A 316 4.63 10.05 7.86
CA TYR A 316 4.89 10.86 9.04
C TYR A 316 5.04 12.32 8.67
N PHE A 317 4.49 13.18 9.54
CA PHE A 317 4.66 14.64 9.45
C PHE A 317 5.64 15.12 10.50
N ASN A 318 6.55 16.01 10.12
CA ASN A 318 7.44 16.70 11.01
C ASN A 318 6.68 17.81 11.78
N GLU A 319 7.33 18.40 12.79
CA GLU A 319 6.72 19.47 13.61
C GLU A 319 6.35 20.71 12.78
N ASP A 320 7.09 20.99 11.71
CA ASP A 320 6.83 22.11 10.78
C ASP A 320 5.74 21.80 9.74
N GLY A 321 5.17 20.58 9.77
CA GLY A 321 4.14 20.11 8.84
C GLY A 321 4.70 19.48 7.57
N THR A 322 6.00 19.46 7.35
CA THR A 322 6.60 18.77 6.21
C THR A 322 6.43 17.25 6.36
N ILE A 323 6.41 16.53 5.21
CA ILE A 323 6.29 15.07 5.20
C ILE A 323 7.70 14.47 5.24
N ALA A 324 7.93 13.53 6.16
CA ALA A 324 9.17 12.77 6.22
C ALA A 324 9.24 11.75 5.07
N PRO A 325 10.45 11.42 4.58
CA PRO A 325 10.61 10.37 3.58
C PRO A 325 9.98 9.05 4.02
N VAL A 326 9.22 8.43 3.12
CA VAL A 326 8.54 7.15 3.37
C VAL A 326 9.56 6.01 3.33
N THR A 327 9.48 5.12 4.30
CA THR A 327 10.28 3.89 4.34
C THR A 327 9.40 2.72 3.92
N MET A 328 9.81 2.01 2.87
CA MET A 328 9.16 0.75 2.45
C MET A 328 9.54 -0.34 3.44
N LEU A 329 8.59 -0.77 4.26
CA LEU A 329 8.84 -1.80 5.25
C LEU A 329 8.62 -3.20 4.67
N VAL A 330 9.51 -4.13 5.03
CA VAL A 330 9.37 -5.56 4.77
C VAL A 330 9.08 -6.23 6.10
N LYS A 331 7.80 -6.47 6.37
CA LYS A 331 7.31 -7.08 7.60
C LYS A 331 6.05 -7.86 7.29
N ASP A 332 5.93 -9.04 7.88
CA ASP A 332 4.72 -9.85 7.79
C ASP A 332 4.46 -10.58 9.13
N ASN A 333 3.34 -10.28 9.75
CA ASN A 333 2.84 -10.96 10.93
C ASN A 333 1.79 -12.02 10.58
N PHE A 334 1.46 -12.17 9.29
CA PHE A 334 0.42 -13.08 8.79
C PHE A 334 -0.95 -12.85 9.44
N ALA A 335 -1.24 -11.60 9.83
CA ALA A 335 -2.44 -11.25 10.58
C ALA A 335 -3.73 -11.32 9.74
N ASP A 336 -3.61 -11.21 8.42
CA ASP A 336 -4.68 -11.38 7.43
C ASP A 336 -4.99 -12.85 7.08
N GLY A 337 -4.18 -13.79 7.57
CA GLY A 337 -4.29 -15.21 7.25
C GLY A 337 -3.72 -15.58 5.88
N LEU A 338 -2.97 -14.70 5.24
CA LEU A 338 -2.42 -14.87 3.90
C LEU A 338 -0.88 -14.80 3.93
N ALA A 339 -0.25 -15.17 2.83
CA ALA A 339 1.19 -15.03 2.58
C ALA A 339 1.41 -14.42 1.19
N ILE A 340 0.75 -13.26 0.95
CA ILE A 340 0.88 -12.52 -0.31
C ILE A 340 2.32 -11.99 -0.41
N GLY A 341 2.91 -12.10 -1.61
CA GLY A 341 4.31 -11.68 -1.83
C GLY A 341 5.36 -12.72 -1.44
N TRP A 342 4.95 -13.86 -0.86
CA TRP A 342 5.86 -14.98 -0.58
C TRP A 342 5.87 -15.99 -1.72
N LYS A 343 7.02 -16.22 -2.31
CA LYS A 343 7.22 -17.28 -3.31
C LYS A 343 7.62 -18.58 -2.63
N GLN A 344 6.85 -19.62 -2.83
CA GLN A 344 6.96 -20.90 -2.13
C GLN A 344 7.65 -21.95 -3.00
N TYR A 345 8.49 -22.78 -2.36
CA TYR A 345 9.26 -23.86 -3.00
C TYR A 345 9.26 -25.13 -2.13
N GLY A 346 9.22 -26.29 -2.77
CA GLY A 346 9.18 -27.59 -2.12
C GLY A 346 7.78 -27.95 -1.64
N SER A 347 7.62 -28.36 -0.38
CA SER A 347 6.31 -28.63 0.21
C SER A 347 5.48 -27.37 0.36
N SER A 348 4.16 -27.52 0.44
CA SER A 348 3.23 -26.38 0.54
C SER A 348 3.34 -25.66 1.89
N TRP A 349 2.97 -24.39 1.86
CA TRP A 349 2.80 -23.54 3.03
C TRP A 349 1.33 -23.14 3.20
N SER A 350 0.92 -22.90 4.42
CA SER A 350 -0.38 -22.34 4.74
C SER A 350 -0.26 -21.36 5.89
N VAL A 351 -1.15 -20.38 5.94
CA VAL A 351 -1.24 -19.50 7.11
C VAL A 351 -2.39 -19.96 7.99
N THR A 352 -2.09 -20.22 9.25
CA THR A 352 -3.07 -20.64 10.28
C THR A 352 -2.66 -20.01 11.60
N ASP A 353 -3.60 -19.41 12.32
CA ASP A 353 -3.37 -18.71 13.59
C ASP A 353 -2.23 -17.66 13.49
N GLN A 354 -2.19 -16.87 12.42
CA GLN A 354 -1.16 -15.87 12.15
C GLN A 354 0.26 -16.46 12.08
N ARG A 355 0.37 -17.66 11.52
CA ARG A 355 1.64 -18.40 11.39
C ARG A 355 1.75 -18.99 10.00
N LEU A 356 2.86 -18.73 9.34
CA LEU A 356 3.24 -19.39 8.10
C LEU A 356 3.77 -20.80 8.43
N THR A 357 2.99 -21.83 8.14
CA THR A 357 3.24 -23.22 8.55
C THR A 357 3.54 -24.08 7.32
N SER A 358 4.63 -24.85 7.38
CA SER A 358 5.02 -25.77 6.32
C SER A 358 4.35 -27.16 6.46
N SER A 359 4.02 -27.78 5.32
CA SER A 359 3.53 -29.16 5.25
C SER A 359 4.65 -30.20 5.12
N GLY A 360 5.91 -29.78 5.07
CA GLY A 360 7.11 -30.63 4.92
C GLY A 360 8.37 -29.80 4.76
N ALA A 361 9.39 -30.38 4.14
CA ALA A 361 10.60 -29.63 3.80
C ALA A 361 10.29 -28.59 2.73
N ALA A 362 10.51 -27.32 3.04
CA ALA A 362 10.05 -26.21 2.22
C ALA A 362 10.86 -24.92 2.45
N VAL A 363 10.80 -24.04 1.46
CA VAL A 363 11.36 -22.68 1.49
C VAL A 363 10.28 -21.70 1.06
N ALA A 364 10.19 -20.57 1.74
CA ALA A 364 9.38 -19.42 1.29
C ALA A 364 10.29 -18.17 1.23
N MET A 365 10.26 -17.48 0.10
CA MET A 365 11.14 -16.34 -0.18
C MET A 365 10.34 -15.08 -0.41
N LEU A 366 10.83 -13.97 0.12
CA LEU A 366 10.43 -12.61 -0.25
C LEU A 366 11.19 -12.19 -1.50
N ASP A 367 10.58 -11.36 -2.33
CA ASP A 367 11.22 -10.75 -3.50
C ASP A 367 12.01 -9.50 -3.08
N THR A 368 13.10 -9.73 -2.36
CA THR A 368 13.98 -8.70 -1.79
C THR A 368 15.41 -8.84 -2.32
N ASN A 369 16.24 -7.83 -2.08
CA ASN A 369 17.68 -7.85 -2.44
C ASN A 369 18.49 -7.05 -1.44
N PHE A 370 18.43 -7.43 -0.16
CA PHE A 370 19.20 -6.74 0.87
C PHE A 370 20.69 -7.08 0.82
N GLY A 371 21.52 -6.04 1.01
CA GLY A 371 22.94 -6.15 1.32
C GLY A 371 23.12 -6.14 2.83
N ASP A 372 23.24 -4.96 3.41
CA ASP A 372 23.23 -4.80 4.86
C ASP A 372 21.80 -4.94 5.39
N LEU A 373 21.63 -5.76 6.43
CA LEU A 373 20.31 -6.08 6.95
C LEU A 373 20.29 -6.39 8.45
N VAL A 374 19.12 -6.17 9.03
CA VAL A 374 18.63 -6.79 10.27
C VAL A 374 17.43 -7.63 9.90
N TYR A 375 17.51 -8.94 10.12
CA TYR A 375 16.45 -9.88 9.79
C TYR A 375 15.96 -10.59 11.03
N ASP A 376 14.69 -10.41 11.38
CA ASP A 376 14.02 -11.01 12.53
C ASP A 376 12.96 -12.02 12.09
N ALA A 377 12.83 -13.11 12.83
CA ALA A 377 11.69 -14.02 12.74
C ALA A 377 11.44 -14.72 14.08
N THR A 378 10.19 -15.07 14.34
CA THR A 378 9.81 -16.04 15.39
C THR A 378 9.60 -17.40 14.75
N ILE A 379 10.21 -18.43 15.29
CA ILE A 379 10.25 -19.80 14.74
C ILE A 379 9.82 -20.80 15.80
N SER A 380 9.07 -21.83 15.43
CA SER A 380 8.89 -23.03 16.22
C SER A 380 9.02 -24.28 15.34
N VAL A 381 9.74 -25.27 15.83
CA VAL A 381 9.90 -26.57 15.17
C VAL A 381 9.07 -27.64 15.88
N PRO A 382 8.46 -28.61 15.16
CA PRO A 382 7.47 -29.51 15.72
C PRO A 382 8.07 -30.59 16.63
N ASP A 383 9.29 -31.03 16.38
CA ASP A 383 9.96 -32.12 17.10
C ASP A 383 11.48 -31.92 17.16
N SER A 384 12.18 -32.90 17.83
CA SER A 384 13.62 -32.81 18.04
C SER A 384 14.44 -32.99 16.76
N ASP A 385 13.92 -33.67 15.74
CA ASP A 385 14.66 -34.03 14.54
C ASP A 385 14.55 -33.00 13.43
N ALA A 386 13.67 -32.01 13.63
CA ALA A 386 13.50 -30.92 12.72
C ALA A 386 14.50 -29.78 12.97
N ASP A 387 14.81 -29.04 11.90
CA ASP A 387 15.47 -27.74 11.97
C ASP A 387 14.71 -26.70 11.15
N ALA A 388 14.90 -25.43 11.47
CA ALA A 388 14.31 -24.32 10.76
C ALA A 388 15.14 -23.06 10.96
N GLY A 389 14.98 -22.10 10.03
CA GLY A 389 15.70 -20.84 10.14
C GLY A 389 15.40 -19.88 9.02
N ILE A 390 16.21 -18.84 8.98
CA ILE A 390 16.11 -17.75 8.00
C ILE A 390 17.24 -17.86 6.97
N LEU A 391 16.84 -17.68 5.70
CA LEU A 391 17.75 -17.55 4.56
C LEU A 391 17.94 -16.06 4.27
N PHE A 392 19.17 -15.64 4.02
CA PHE A 392 19.45 -14.23 3.67
C PHE A 392 20.58 -14.15 2.65
N ARG A 393 20.59 -13.05 1.90
CA ARG A 393 21.46 -12.87 0.74
C ARG A 393 21.43 -14.09 -0.18
N ALA A 394 20.23 -14.65 -0.38
CA ALA A 394 20.03 -15.88 -1.13
C ALA A 394 19.78 -15.60 -2.62
N ALA A 395 20.17 -16.55 -3.45
CA ALA A 395 19.99 -16.54 -4.89
C ALA A 395 19.72 -17.95 -5.45
N ASN A 396 19.18 -18.01 -6.68
CA ASN A 396 18.95 -19.24 -7.44
C ASN A 396 18.06 -20.26 -6.72
N VAL A 397 17.03 -19.78 -6.02
CA VAL A 397 16.07 -20.63 -5.33
C VAL A 397 15.15 -21.30 -6.35
N SER A 398 14.98 -22.61 -6.26
CA SER A 398 14.10 -23.40 -7.11
C SER A 398 13.49 -24.56 -6.32
N ASP A 399 12.50 -25.25 -6.85
CA ASP A 399 11.82 -26.38 -6.16
C ASP A 399 12.77 -27.48 -5.71
N THR A 400 13.83 -27.73 -6.47
CA THR A 400 14.84 -28.75 -6.12
C THR A 400 15.84 -28.27 -5.09
N LEU A 401 15.94 -26.95 -4.85
CA LEU A 401 16.96 -26.27 -4.04
C LEU A 401 18.41 -26.58 -4.47
N ALA A 402 18.60 -27.23 -5.61
CA ALA A 402 19.91 -27.73 -6.07
C ALA A 402 20.88 -26.60 -6.47
N GLN A 403 20.37 -25.41 -6.76
CA GLN A 403 21.17 -24.25 -7.14
C GLN A 403 21.13 -23.13 -6.08
N LEU A 404 20.38 -23.34 -4.98
CA LEU A 404 20.33 -22.37 -3.89
C LEU A 404 21.73 -22.01 -3.42
N SER A 405 21.99 -20.71 -3.36
CA SER A 405 23.22 -20.15 -2.79
C SER A 405 22.86 -19.01 -1.87
N GLY A 406 23.56 -18.83 -0.75
CA GLY A 406 23.28 -17.83 0.28
C GLY A 406 23.70 -18.27 1.67
N TYR A 407 23.24 -17.56 2.68
CA TYR A 407 23.45 -17.92 4.08
C TYR A 407 22.15 -18.46 4.70
N TYR A 408 22.32 -19.41 5.62
CA TYR A 408 21.24 -20.03 6.38
C TYR A 408 21.56 -20.03 7.88
N ALA A 409 20.85 -19.20 8.63
CA ALA A 409 20.91 -19.21 10.10
C ALA A 409 19.76 -20.07 10.63
N LYS A 410 20.05 -21.18 11.29
CA LYS A 410 19.04 -22.15 11.72
C LYS A 410 19.15 -22.54 13.17
N ILE A 411 18.02 -22.97 13.74
CA ILE A 411 17.91 -23.58 15.07
C ILE A 411 17.64 -25.08 14.93
N SER A 412 18.23 -25.89 15.85
CA SER A 412 18.07 -27.32 15.88
C SER A 412 17.87 -27.82 17.33
N PRO A 413 16.66 -28.31 17.69
CA PRO A 413 16.43 -28.92 19.01
C PRO A 413 17.28 -30.16 19.29
N ALA A 414 17.55 -30.99 18.26
CA ALA A 414 18.38 -32.21 18.40
C ALA A 414 19.73 -31.90 19.01
N SER A 415 20.34 -30.80 18.65
CA SER A 415 21.66 -30.40 19.15
C SER A 415 21.61 -29.31 20.24
N GLY A 416 20.44 -28.68 20.47
CA GLY A 416 20.31 -27.53 21.36
C GLY A 416 21.13 -26.33 20.86
N ARG A 417 21.29 -26.16 19.53
CA ARG A 417 22.23 -25.22 18.94
C ARG A 417 21.55 -24.32 17.91
N VAL A 418 22.13 -23.14 17.74
CA VAL A 418 21.99 -22.32 16.56
C VAL A 418 23.23 -22.47 15.67
N SER A 419 23.04 -22.54 14.36
CA SER A 419 24.11 -22.71 13.38
C SER A 419 24.00 -21.66 12.28
N LEU A 420 25.12 -21.20 11.77
CA LEU A 420 25.22 -20.43 10.54
C LEU A 420 25.90 -21.28 9.47
N GLU A 421 25.21 -21.49 8.38
CA GLU A 421 25.71 -22.27 7.23
C GLU A 421 25.83 -21.37 6.00
N LYS A 422 26.79 -21.68 5.15
CA LYS A 422 26.92 -21.18 3.80
C LYS A 422 26.45 -22.27 2.83
N ILE A 423 25.56 -21.90 1.93
CA ILE A 423 25.05 -22.78 0.89
C ILE A 423 25.61 -22.30 -0.44
N VAL A 424 26.21 -23.19 -1.22
CA VAL A 424 26.72 -22.94 -2.56
C VAL A 424 26.19 -24.03 -3.48
N ASN A 425 25.36 -23.67 -4.46
CA ASN A 425 24.74 -24.61 -5.39
C ASN A 425 24.11 -25.82 -4.66
N GLY A 426 23.28 -25.55 -3.68
CA GLY A 426 22.57 -26.55 -2.88
C GLY A 426 23.42 -27.29 -1.84
N THR A 427 24.75 -27.12 -1.84
CA THR A 427 25.65 -27.75 -0.89
C THR A 427 25.89 -26.86 0.31
N SER A 428 25.52 -27.34 1.50
CA SER A 428 25.71 -26.61 2.75
C SER A 428 27.08 -26.88 3.39
N SER A 429 27.68 -25.85 3.96
CA SER A 429 28.90 -25.91 4.76
C SER A 429 28.72 -25.11 6.03
N LEU A 430 29.05 -25.74 7.19
CA LEU A 430 28.98 -25.08 8.48
C LEU A 430 30.05 -23.99 8.58
N LEU A 431 29.64 -22.76 8.91
CA LEU A 431 30.53 -21.65 9.21
C LEU A 431 30.77 -21.52 10.72
N SER A 432 29.69 -21.59 11.52
CA SER A 432 29.76 -21.53 12.99
C SER A 432 28.53 -22.21 13.61
N GLN A 433 28.68 -22.66 14.87
CA GLN A 433 27.54 -23.12 15.68
C GLN A 433 27.81 -22.88 17.16
N GLU A 434 26.72 -22.53 17.88
CA GLU A 434 26.79 -22.23 19.30
C GLU A 434 25.60 -22.84 20.06
N HIS A 435 25.78 -23.11 21.37
CA HIS A 435 24.70 -23.59 22.23
C HIS A 435 23.67 -22.47 22.46
N ALA A 436 22.38 -22.78 22.30
CA ALA A 436 21.29 -21.80 22.39
C ALA A 436 20.04 -22.33 23.13
N ALA A 437 20.15 -23.44 23.86
CA ALA A 437 19.05 -24.06 24.61
C ALA A 437 17.76 -24.22 23.78
N ILE A 438 17.88 -24.59 22.51
CA ILE A 438 16.74 -24.77 21.61
C ILE A 438 15.93 -26.00 22.00
N THR A 439 14.61 -25.80 22.09
CA THR A 439 13.65 -26.89 22.42
C THR A 439 12.55 -26.96 21.38
N ALA A 440 12.11 -28.17 21.05
CA ALA A 440 10.99 -28.35 20.14
C ALA A 440 9.68 -27.81 20.74
N ARG A 441 8.75 -27.37 19.88
CA ARG A 441 7.42 -26.85 20.22
C ARG A 441 7.45 -25.60 21.12
N THR A 442 8.59 -24.90 21.12
CA THR A 442 8.80 -23.62 21.80
C THR A 442 9.06 -22.54 20.77
N ASN A 443 8.57 -21.34 21.05
CA ASN A 443 8.83 -20.17 20.21
C ASN A 443 10.23 -19.66 20.49
N HIS A 444 11.05 -19.59 19.48
CA HIS A 444 12.38 -18.99 19.51
C HIS A 444 12.42 -17.78 18.59
N ARG A 445 12.97 -16.68 19.07
CA ARG A 445 13.25 -15.51 18.23
C ARG A 445 14.66 -15.64 17.66
N ILE A 446 14.79 -15.56 16.35
CA ILE A 446 16.09 -15.48 15.67
C ILE A 446 16.26 -14.08 15.08
N ARG A 447 17.44 -13.51 15.20
CA ARG A 447 17.88 -12.31 14.52
C ARG A 447 19.21 -12.55 13.84
N VAL A 448 19.34 -12.06 12.62
CA VAL A 448 20.62 -11.91 11.93
C VAL A 448 20.86 -10.42 11.70
N THR A 449 22.07 -9.96 12.01
CA THR A 449 22.57 -8.69 11.51
C THR A 449 23.73 -8.98 10.57
N ALA A 450 23.67 -8.45 9.34
CA ALA A 450 24.75 -8.57 8.38
C ALA A 450 25.10 -7.17 7.89
N VAL A 451 26.34 -6.73 8.17
CA VAL A 451 26.87 -5.42 7.75
C VAL A 451 28.22 -5.65 7.05
N GLY A 452 28.27 -5.33 5.78
CA GLY A 452 29.41 -5.73 4.94
C GLY A 452 29.60 -7.24 4.99
N SER A 453 30.77 -7.70 5.40
CA SER A 453 31.09 -9.12 5.58
C SER A 453 30.90 -9.66 7.01
N GLN A 454 30.57 -8.79 7.98
CA GLN A 454 30.32 -9.21 9.35
C GLN A 454 28.89 -9.71 9.50
N ILE A 455 28.74 -10.92 10.04
CA ILE A 455 27.43 -11.57 10.27
C ILE A 455 27.37 -11.93 11.74
N SER A 456 26.31 -11.48 12.44
CA SER A 456 26.00 -11.83 13.82
C SER A 456 24.64 -12.51 13.89
N VAL A 457 24.55 -13.61 14.68
CA VAL A 457 23.32 -14.35 14.88
C VAL A 457 22.94 -14.33 16.35
N PHE A 458 21.68 -14.00 16.61
CA PHE A 458 21.09 -13.90 17.95
C PHE A 458 19.94 -14.92 18.07
N VAL A 459 19.72 -15.46 19.24
CA VAL A 459 18.57 -16.30 19.54
C VAL A 459 18.04 -15.96 20.94
N ASP A 460 16.76 -15.66 21.03
CA ASP A 460 15.96 -15.29 22.19
C ASP A 460 16.42 -13.98 22.86
N ASP A 461 17.68 -13.88 23.28
CA ASP A 461 18.30 -12.61 23.65
C ASP A 461 18.83 -11.92 22.39
N LEU A 462 18.13 -10.85 21.98
CA LEU A 462 18.49 -10.09 20.77
C LEU A 462 19.48 -8.95 21.02
N GLN A 463 20.05 -8.84 22.24
CA GLN A 463 21.07 -7.87 22.58
C GLN A 463 22.48 -8.44 22.49
N VAL A 464 22.63 -9.72 22.80
CA VAL A 464 23.92 -10.40 22.82
C VAL A 464 23.95 -11.48 21.73
N PRO A 465 24.81 -11.37 20.71
CA PRO A 465 24.91 -12.37 19.67
C PRO A 465 25.43 -13.71 20.23
N LYS A 466 24.86 -14.80 19.76
CA LYS A 466 25.37 -16.14 20.04
C LYS A 466 26.67 -16.40 19.27
N MET A 467 26.79 -15.83 18.07
CA MET A 467 28.00 -15.90 17.25
C MET A 467 28.15 -14.62 16.41
N THR A 468 29.40 -14.27 16.14
CA THR A 468 29.77 -13.24 15.17
C THR A 468 30.94 -13.75 14.34
N MET A 469 30.88 -13.56 13.03
CA MET A 469 31.92 -14.01 12.11
C MET A 469 32.04 -13.12 10.88
N VAL A 470 33.04 -13.35 10.09
CA VAL A 470 33.32 -12.64 8.83
C VAL A 470 33.29 -13.65 7.69
N ASP A 471 32.38 -13.47 6.74
CA ASP A 471 32.34 -14.16 5.45
C ASP A 471 31.83 -13.19 4.37
N SER A 472 32.53 -13.11 3.24
CA SER A 472 32.23 -12.19 2.14
C SER A 472 31.72 -12.92 0.89
N SER A 473 31.25 -14.15 1.00
CA SER A 473 30.87 -14.98 -0.15
C SER A 473 29.64 -14.42 -0.87
N PHE A 474 28.71 -13.84 -0.13
CA PHE A 474 27.49 -13.20 -0.69
C PHE A 474 27.33 -11.82 -0.08
N SER A 475 27.21 -10.80 -0.94
CA SER A 475 27.08 -9.41 -0.52
C SER A 475 25.64 -8.91 -0.51
N THR A 476 24.76 -9.47 -1.34
CA THR A 476 23.33 -9.12 -1.46
C THR A 476 22.53 -10.34 -1.85
N GLY A 477 21.22 -10.28 -1.73
CA GLY A 477 20.29 -11.29 -2.23
C GLY A 477 18.94 -11.25 -1.54
N ALA A 478 18.10 -12.19 -1.90
CA ALA A 478 16.74 -12.35 -1.38
C ALA A 478 16.76 -12.94 0.04
N ASP A 479 15.67 -12.70 0.77
CA ASP A 479 15.48 -13.13 2.14
C ASP A 479 14.27 -14.07 2.23
N GLY A 480 14.32 -15.03 3.14
CA GLY A 480 13.25 -16.00 3.26
C GLY A 480 13.39 -16.92 4.48
N VAL A 481 12.49 -17.88 4.56
CA VAL A 481 12.43 -18.86 5.63
C VAL A 481 12.57 -20.28 5.08
N ARG A 482 13.15 -21.19 5.87
CA ARG A 482 13.31 -22.59 5.50
C ARG A 482 12.91 -23.50 6.65
N ALA A 483 12.11 -24.52 6.33
CA ALA A 483 11.68 -25.59 7.21
C ALA A 483 12.20 -26.94 6.71
N SER A 484 12.62 -27.83 7.59
CA SER A 484 12.99 -29.21 7.25
C SER A 484 11.86 -30.21 7.45
N ALA A 485 10.80 -29.87 8.20
CA ALA A 485 9.72 -30.78 8.56
C ALA A 485 8.34 -30.11 8.58
N ALA A 486 7.29 -30.91 8.38
CA ALA A 486 5.91 -30.51 8.52
C ALA A 486 5.59 -30.00 9.92
N GLY A 487 4.74 -28.95 10.02
CA GLY A 487 4.38 -28.33 11.30
C GLY A 487 5.41 -27.34 11.84
N THR A 488 6.50 -27.10 11.11
CA THR A 488 7.36 -25.96 11.36
C THR A 488 6.62 -24.67 10.99
N TRP A 489 6.68 -23.66 11.83
CA TRP A 489 6.03 -22.39 11.53
C TRP A 489 6.89 -21.17 11.86
N PHE A 490 6.54 -20.07 11.20
CA PHE A 490 7.16 -18.75 11.33
C PHE A 490 6.10 -17.69 11.58
N SER A 491 6.46 -16.67 12.34
CA SER A 491 5.65 -15.45 12.52
C SER A 491 6.56 -14.24 12.77
N SER A 492 5.97 -13.04 12.71
CA SER A 492 6.68 -11.79 13.01
C SER A 492 7.98 -11.64 12.20
N VAL A 493 7.88 -11.93 10.91
CA VAL A 493 9.02 -11.79 9.99
C VAL A 493 9.24 -10.32 9.66
N SER A 494 10.48 -9.84 9.73
CA SER A 494 10.83 -8.50 9.27
C SER A 494 12.27 -8.42 8.79
N VAL A 495 12.48 -7.69 7.70
CA VAL A 495 13.80 -7.37 7.15
C VAL A 495 13.92 -5.86 6.99
N ALA A 496 14.99 -5.29 7.51
CA ALA A 496 15.25 -3.84 7.43
C ALA A 496 16.74 -3.57 7.25
N ARG A 497 17.08 -2.34 6.88
CA ARG A 497 18.45 -1.86 6.98
C ARG A 497 18.85 -1.67 8.45
N PRO A 498 20.14 -1.83 8.81
CA PRO A 498 20.66 -1.64 10.17
C PRO A 498 20.47 -0.23 10.71
#